data_068fa4a23da4c34f06f01a18e78a0b1f
#
_entry.id   068fa4a23da4c34f06f01a18e78a0b1f
#
_cell.length_a   1.000
_cell.length_b   1.000
_cell.length_c   1.000
_cell.angle_alpha   90.00
_cell.angle_beta   90.00
_cell.angle_gamma   90.00
#
_symmetry.space_group_name_H-M   'P 1'
#
loop_
_entity.id
_entity.type
_entity.pdbx_description
1 polymer ?
#
loop_
_entity_poly.entity_id
_entity_poly.type
_entity_poly.pdbx_seq_one_letter_code
_entity_poly.pdbx_strand_id
1 'polypeptide(L)'
;MKSHNEILEEVNKTSIKLIINEPFYGHFFMGLVKQIDDKIPTMAVSLRSRNSLFLLTNTTFWNSLSAEHRYGVVKHEILHILFKHLFMMDKFGNKYVFNLAADILINQYIASNQLPKGGIVLEMFPDLSLDREETVKYYYDTVSYTHLTLPTTPYV
;
A
#
# COMPACT_ATOMS: atom_id res chain seq x y z
N MET A 1 24.73 9.24 3.26
CA MET A 1 23.54 8.57 3.81
C MET A 1 22.55 9.63 4.31
N LYS A 2 21.31 9.58 3.87
CA LYS A 2 20.30 10.58 4.26
C LYS A 2 19.88 10.40 5.70
N SER A 3 19.70 11.53 6.40
CA SER A 3 19.15 11.50 7.75
C SER A 3 17.65 11.14 7.73
N HIS A 4 17.12 10.72 8.87
CA HIS A 4 15.69 10.46 9.01
C HIS A 4 14.85 11.70 8.65
N ASN A 5 15.30 12.88 9.03
CA ASN A 5 14.60 14.13 8.71
C ASN A 5 14.56 14.40 7.20
N GLU A 6 15.64 14.13 6.50
CA GLU A 6 15.69 14.29 5.05
C GLU A 6 14.72 13.35 4.34
N ILE A 7 14.63 12.10 4.81
CA ILE A 7 13.68 11.13 4.28
C ILE A 7 12.25 11.56 4.55
N LEU A 8 11.95 12.01 5.76
CA LEU A 8 10.61 12.51 6.10
C LEU A 8 10.23 13.75 5.29
N GLU A 9 11.18 14.63 4.98
CA GLU A 9 10.94 15.76 4.06
C GLU A 9 10.58 15.26 2.65
N GLU A 10 11.29 14.26 2.16
CA GLU A 10 10.99 13.67 0.85
C GLU A 10 9.61 13.01 0.83
N VAL A 11 9.24 12.30 1.90
CA VAL A 11 7.90 11.73 2.06
C VAL A 11 6.84 12.84 2.03
N ASN A 12 7.08 13.93 2.74
CA ASN A 12 6.17 15.08 2.76
C ASN A 12 6.04 15.73 1.38
N LYS A 13 7.15 15.93 0.67
CA LYS A 13 7.15 16.51 -0.68
C LYS A 13 6.38 15.62 -1.67
N THR A 14 6.59 14.31 -1.59
CA THR A 14 5.86 13.33 -2.42
C THR A 14 4.36 13.41 -2.13
N SER A 15 3.99 13.54 -0.89
CA SER A 15 2.61 13.63 -0.44
C SER A 15 1.93 14.91 -0.91
N ILE A 16 2.64 16.02 -0.85
CA ILE A 16 2.15 17.30 -1.36
C ILE A 16 1.91 17.21 -2.87
N LYS A 17 2.81 16.57 -3.61
CA LYS A 17 2.64 16.34 -5.04
C LYS A 17 1.39 15.51 -5.33
N LEU A 18 1.14 14.47 -4.53
CA LEU A 18 -0.07 13.66 -4.64
C LEU A 18 -1.33 14.51 -4.38
N ILE A 19 -1.33 15.33 -3.34
CA ILE A 19 -2.46 16.21 -3.00
C ILE A 19 -2.74 17.21 -4.12
N ILE A 20 -1.70 17.78 -4.73
CA ILE A 20 -1.84 18.73 -5.83
C ILE A 20 -2.41 18.05 -7.07
N ASN A 21 -1.91 16.87 -7.42
CA ASN A 21 -2.32 16.15 -8.62
C ASN A 21 -3.67 15.44 -8.45
N GLU A 22 -3.94 14.96 -7.24
CA GLU A 22 -5.13 14.17 -6.92
C GLU A 22 -5.72 14.66 -5.57
N PRO A 23 -6.37 15.84 -5.56
CA PRO A 23 -6.77 16.51 -4.30
C PRO A 23 -7.68 15.67 -3.39
N PHE A 24 -8.44 14.75 -3.97
CA PHE A 24 -9.32 13.86 -3.21
C PHE A 24 -8.58 13.10 -2.11
N TYR A 25 -7.35 12.69 -2.36
CA TYR A 25 -6.57 11.93 -1.40
C TYR A 25 -5.98 12.80 -0.28
N GLY A 26 -5.98 14.11 -0.43
CA GLY A 26 -5.44 15.02 0.57
C GLY A 26 -6.09 14.90 1.94
N HIS A 27 -7.38 14.63 1.98
CA HIS A 27 -8.12 14.46 3.23
C HIS A 27 -7.59 13.29 4.06
N PHE A 28 -7.17 12.22 3.40
CA PHE A 28 -6.67 11.02 4.07
C PHE A 28 -5.24 11.21 4.55
N PHE A 29 -4.52 12.14 3.97
CA PHE A 29 -3.12 12.37 4.27
C PHE A 29 -2.90 13.34 5.44
N MET A 30 -3.78 14.32 5.60
CA MET A 30 -3.60 15.41 6.58
C MET A 30 -3.51 14.93 8.02
N GLY A 31 -4.18 13.83 8.36
CA GLY A 31 -4.16 13.27 9.71
C GLY A 31 -3.07 12.24 9.98
N LEU A 32 -2.22 11.96 8.99
CA LEU A 32 -1.19 10.93 9.15
C LEU A 32 0.05 11.46 9.88
N VAL A 33 0.51 10.71 10.86
CA VAL A 33 1.81 10.94 11.49
C VAL A 33 2.87 10.18 10.70
N LYS A 34 3.85 10.88 10.13
CA LYS A 34 4.93 10.25 9.35
C LYS A 34 6.08 9.89 10.28
N GLN A 35 6.53 8.66 10.21
CA GLN A 35 7.60 8.15 11.06
C GLN A 35 8.48 7.17 10.31
N ILE A 36 9.79 7.21 10.60
CA ILE A 36 10.72 6.18 10.14
C ILE A 36 10.59 4.96 11.05
N ASP A 37 10.46 3.80 10.42
CA ASP A 37 10.49 2.52 11.13
C ASP A 37 11.23 1.48 10.29
N ASP A 38 12.50 1.25 10.62
CA ASP A 38 13.34 0.33 9.88
C ASP A 38 13.10 -1.16 10.27
N LYS A 39 12.18 -1.41 11.20
CA LYS A 39 11.76 -2.76 11.54
C LYS A 39 10.79 -3.36 10.50
N ILE A 40 10.07 -2.51 9.78
CA ILE A 40 9.23 -2.97 8.67
C ILE A 40 10.05 -3.00 7.38
N PRO A 41 9.72 -3.91 6.44
CA PRO A 41 10.54 -4.03 5.21
C PRO A 41 10.30 -2.94 4.17
N THR A 42 9.15 -2.29 4.19
CA THR A 42 8.73 -1.35 3.13
C THR A 42 8.14 -0.07 3.71
N MET A 43 6.95 0.29 3.30
CA MET A 43 6.13 1.36 3.85
C MET A 43 4.81 0.75 4.28
N ALA A 44 4.20 1.27 5.32
CA ALA A 44 2.92 0.77 5.80
C ALA A 44 2.13 1.85 6.53
N VAL A 45 0.81 1.76 6.48
CA VAL A 45 -0.07 2.50 7.38
C VAL A 45 -0.40 1.64 8.59
N SER A 46 -0.41 2.24 9.76
CA SER A 46 -0.67 1.53 11.02
C SER A 46 -1.54 2.37 11.93
N LEU A 47 -2.50 1.71 12.58
CA LEU A 47 -3.32 2.31 13.62
C LEU A 47 -2.69 1.98 14.97
N ARG A 48 -2.05 2.96 15.63
CA ARG A 48 -1.32 2.75 16.89
C ARG A 48 -2.08 3.19 18.14
N SER A 49 -3.11 4.00 17.97
CA SER A 49 -4.01 4.40 19.05
C SER A 49 -5.40 4.62 18.46
N ARG A 50 -6.39 4.86 19.34
CA ARG A 50 -7.79 4.97 18.93
C ARG A 50 -8.04 5.94 17.77
N ASN A 51 -7.19 6.96 17.62
CA ASN A 51 -7.40 8.04 16.65
C ASN A 51 -6.15 8.44 15.88
N SER A 52 -5.08 7.65 15.91
CA SER A 52 -3.81 8.03 15.28
C SER A 52 -3.38 7.01 14.24
N LEU A 53 -3.40 7.43 12.99
CA LEU A 53 -2.83 6.68 11.87
C LEU A 53 -1.40 7.13 11.62
N PHE A 54 -0.52 6.16 11.49
CA PHE A 54 0.90 6.37 11.20
C PHE A 54 1.23 5.89 9.80
N LEU A 55 2.00 6.69 9.09
CA LEU A 55 2.66 6.27 7.86
C LEU A 55 4.11 5.95 8.21
N LEU A 56 4.42 4.65 8.21
CA LEU A 56 5.73 4.14 8.57
C LEU A 56 6.56 3.91 7.32
N THR A 57 7.81 4.34 7.33
CA THR A 57 8.69 4.26 6.17
C THR A 57 10.01 3.61 6.55
N ASN A 58 10.37 2.54 5.83
CA ASN A 58 11.70 1.96 5.92
C ASN A 58 12.69 2.79 5.10
N THR A 59 13.82 3.12 5.70
CA THR A 59 14.87 3.96 5.10
C THR A 59 15.43 3.37 3.81
N THR A 60 15.84 2.12 3.86
CA THR A 60 16.46 1.44 2.70
C THR A 60 15.48 1.29 1.56
N PHE A 61 14.26 0.89 1.87
CA PHE A 61 13.19 0.78 0.88
C PHE A 61 12.93 2.11 0.19
N TRP A 62 12.75 3.17 0.94
CA TRP A 62 12.49 4.50 0.38
C TRP A 62 13.62 4.97 -0.54
N ASN A 63 14.87 4.79 -0.11
CA ASN A 63 16.04 5.20 -0.88
C ASN A 63 16.21 4.36 -2.17
N SER A 64 15.65 3.16 -2.23
CA SER A 64 15.70 2.32 -3.42
C SER A 64 14.72 2.75 -4.52
N LEU A 65 13.75 3.60 -4.19
CA LEU A 65 12.66 3.97 -5.09
C LEU A 65 13.00 5.21 -5.93
N SER A 66 12.57 5.20 -7.19
CA SER A 66 12.52 6.41 -8.01
C SER A 66 11.44 7.37 -7.52
N ALA A 67 11.45 8.61 -7.98
CA ALA A 67 10.43 9.60 -7.63
C ALA A 67 9.02 9.12 -8.01
N GLU A 68 8.88 8.47 -9.17
CA GLU A 68 7.60 7.93 -9.65
C GLU A 68 7.12 6.78 -8.77
N HIS A 69 8.01 5.88 -8.40
CA HIS A 69 7.69 4.77 -7.51
C HIS A 69 7.35 5.25 -6.10
N ARG A 70 8.03 6.28 -5.60
CA ARG A 70 7.68 6.91 -4.32
C ARG A 70 6.26 7.45 -4.31
N TYR A 71 5.87 8.12 -5.40
CA TYR A 71 4.51 8.62 -5.58
C TYR A 71 3.49 7.48 -5.53
N GLY A 72 3.74 6.40 -6.28
CA GLY A 72 2.87 5.23 -6.31
C GLY A 72 2.74 4.54 -4.95
N VAL A 73 3.84 4.41 -4.21
CA VAL A 73 3.84 3.77 -2.89
C VAL A 73 3.06 4.61 -1.87
N VAL A 74 3.25 5.91 -1.85
CA VAL A 74 2.48 6.80 -0.96
C VAL A 74 0.99 6.71 -1.29
N LYS A 75 0.63 6.76 -2.58
CA LYS A 75 -0.76 6.58 -3.02
C LYS A 75 -1.32 5.22 -2.59
N HIS A 76 -0.55 4.16 -2.73
CA HIS A 76 -0.92 2.81 -2.31
C HIS A 76 -1.34 2.78 -0.83
N GLU A 77 -0.53 3.38 0.04
CA GLU A 77 -0.82 3.40 1.47
C GLU A 77 -2.08 4.22 1.79
N ILE A 78 -2.28 5.34 1.11
CA ILE A 78 -3.50 6.14 1.26
C ILE A 78 -4.73 5.36 0.82
N LEU A 79 -4.63 4.57 -0.25
CA LEU A 79 -5.74 3.75 -0.73
C LEU A 79 -6.11 2.65 0.28
N HIS A 80 -5.16 2.09 1.03
CA HIS A 80 -5.49 1.21 2.15
C HIS A 80 -6.39 1.90 3.19
N ILE A 81 -6.15 3.16 3.48
CA ILE A 81 -6.98 3.95 4.39
C ILE A 81 -8.36 4.20 3.78
N LEU A 82 -8.39 4.64 2.51
CA LEU A 82 -9.63 4.93 1.80
C LEU A 82 -10.57 3.72 1.76
N PHE A 83 -10.03 2.54 1.44
CA PHE A 83 -10.82 1.31 1.39
C PHE A 83 -11.02 0.67 2.77
N LYS A 84 -10.54 1.32 3.84
CA LYS A 84 -10.70 0.87 5.24
C LYS A 84 -10.12 -0.51 5.53
N HIS A 85 -9.08 -0.90 4.81
CA HIS A 85 -8.48 -2.23 4.95
C HIS A 85 -7.97 -2.52 6.36
N LEU A 86 -7.45 -1.51 7.07
CA LEU A 86 -7.01 -1.66 8.45
C LEU A 86 -8.12 -2.08 9.41
N PHE A 87 -9.35 -1.68 9.11
CA PHE A 87 -10.52 -1.99 9.94
C PHE A 87 -11.20 -3.29 9.51
N MET A 88 -10.91 -3.78 8.32
CA MET A 88 -11.54 -4.98 7.76
C MET A 88 -10.70 -6.23 7.98
N MET A 89 -9.41 -6.10 8.18
CA MET A 89 -8.47 -7.22 8.23
C MET A 89 -8.88 -8.32 9.21
N ASP A 90 -9.39 -7.94 10.39
CA ASP A 90 -9.79 -8.90 11.42
C ASP A 90 -11.04 -9.70 11.07
N LYS A 91 -11.78 -9.29 10.06
CA LYS A 91 -12.96 -10.02 9.58
C LYS A 91 -12.61 -11.19 8.67
N PHE A 92 -11.35 -11.30 8.27
CA PHE A 92 -10.86 -12.33 7.37
C PHE A 92 -9.93 -13.29 8.11
N GLY A 93 -10.07 -14.59 7.85
CA GLY A 93 -9.35 -15.63 8.61
C GLY A 93 -7.86 -15.67 8.33
N ASN A 94 -7.41 -15.28 7.13
CA ASN A 94 -6.01 -15.32 6.74
C ASN A 94 -5.53 -13.92 6.37
N LYS A 95 -4.75 -13.31 7.26
CA LYS A 95 -4.24 -11.95 7.07
C LYS A 95 -3.30 -11.81 5.87
N TYR A 96 -2.52 -12.85 5.58
CA TYR A 96 -1.63 -12.85 4.41
C TYR A 96 -2.44 -12.78 3.11
N VAL A 97 -3.45 -13.63 2.97
CA VAL A 97 -4.34 -13.63 1.80
C VAL A 97 -5.11 -12.32 1.71
N PHE A 98 -5.54 -11.76 2.85
CA PHE A 98 -6.21 -10.47 2.87
C PHE A 98 -5.31 -9.36 2.33
N ASN A 99 -4.05 -9.32 2.73
CA ASN A 99 -3.10 -8.32 2.24
C ASN A 99 -2.88 -8.45 0.73
N LEU A 100 -2.78 -9.66 0.20
CA LEU A 100 -2.70 -9.88 -1.25
C LEU A 100 -3.94 -9.39 -1.97
N ALA A 101 -5.11 -9.72 -1.46
CA ALA A 101 -6.40 -9.29 -2.03
C ALA A 101 -6.53 -7.77 -2.02
N ALA A 102 -6.15 -7.14 -0.92
CA ALA A 102 -6.15 -5.68 -0.80
C ALA A 102 -5.20 -5.02 -1.80
N ASP A 103 -4.00 -5.57 -1.97
CA ASP A 103 -3.02 -5.06 -2.94
C ASP A 103 -3.50 -5.25 -4.38
N ILE A 104 -4.11 -6.38 -4.72
CA ILE A 104 -4.70 -6.60 -6.04
C ILE A 104 -5.74 -5.51 -6.34
N LEU A 105 -6.60 -5.20 -5.39
CA LEU A 105 -7.60 -4.15 -5.54
C LEU A 105 -6.95 -2.78 -5.71
N ILE A 106 -6.06 -2.40 -4.81
CA ILE A 106 -5.47 -1.07 -4.76
C ILE A 106 -4.61 -0.79 -5.98
N ASN A 107 -3.80 -1.74 -6.41
CA ASN A 107 -2.84 -1.52 -7.48
C ASN A 107 -3.50 -1.34 -8.85
N GLN A 108 -4.79 -1.64 -8.99
CA GLN A 108 -5.57 -1.28 -10.18
C GLN A 108 -5.79 0.23 -10.32
N TYR A 109 -5.68 0.98 -9.22
CA TYR A 109 -5.86 2.44 -9.18
C TYR A 109 -4.54 3.22 -9.27
N ILE A 110 -3.42 2.51 -9.42
CA ILE A 110 -2.09 3.11 -9.51
C ILE A 110 -1.54 2.86 -10.91
N ALA A 111 -0.98 3.90 -11.54
CA ALA A 111 -0.39 3.77 -12.87
C ALA A 111 0.77 2.77 -12.85
N SER A 112 0.92 1.99 -13.92
CA SER A 112 1.92 0.92 -13.98
C SER A 112 3.36 1.42 -13.81
N ASN A 113 3.66 2.64 -14.31
CA ASN A 113 4.99 3.25 -14.15
C ASN A 113 5.26 3.75 -12.72
N GLN A 114 4.24 3.81 -11.87
CA GLN A 114 4.33 4.22 -10.48
C GLN A 114 4.41 3.01 -9.51
N LEU A 115 4.20 1.80 -10.03
CA LEU A 115 4.31 0.58 -9.22
C LEU A 115 5.76 0.06 -9.26
N PRO A 116 6.43 -0.05 -8.11
CA PRO A 116 7.75 -0.69 -8.04
C PRO A 116 7.68 -2.16 -8.42
N LYS A 117 8.83 -2.74 -8.76
CA LYS A 117 8.95 -4.19 -8.95
C LYS A 117 8.52 -4.93 -7.69
N GLY A 118 7.76 -6.01 -7.87
CA GLY A 118 7.26 -6.81 -6.75
C GLY A 118 5.88 -6.37 -6.27
N GLY A 119 5.32 -5.29 -6.81
CA GLY A 119 3.94 -4.93 -6.54
C GLY A 119 2.99 -6.05 -6.98
N ILE A 120 2.02 -6.36 -6.13
CA ILE A 120 1.06 -7.43 -6.41
C ILE A 120 -0.05 -6.87 -7.30
N VAL A 121 -0.18 -7.44 -8.49
CA VAL A 121 -1.17 -7.02 -9.48
C VAL A 121 -2.00 -8.19 -9.96
N LEU A 122 -3.18 -7.87 -10.47
CA LEU A 122 -4.16 -8.83 -10.97
C LEU A 122 -3.56 -9.76 -12.05
N GLU A 123 -2.72 -9.23 -12.90
CA GLU A 123 -2.08 -9.96 -14.00
C GLU A 123 -1.11 -11.05 -13.54
N MET A 124 -0.72 -11.06 -12.27
CA MET A 124 0.13 -12.12 -11.69
C MET A 124 -0.64 -13.44 -11.48
N PHE A 125 -1.96 -13.41 -11.62
CA PHE A 125 -2.84 -14.56 -11.37
C PHE A 125 -3.68 -14.90 -12.62
N PRO A 126 -3.05 -15.17 -13.77
CA PRO A 126 -3.79 -15.37 -15.03
C PRO A 126 -4.73 -16.57 -14.97
N ASP A 127 -4.39 -17.62 -14.23
CA ASP A 127 -5.19 -18.83 -14.11
C ASP A 127 -6.48 -18.63 -13.31
N LEU A 128 -6.60 -17.53 -12.56
CA LEU A 128 -7.78 -17.24 -11.75
C LEU A 128 -8.85 -16.45 -12.51
N SER A 129 -8.52 -15.92 -13.67
CA SER A 129 -9.44 -15.08 -14.46
C SER A 129 -10.11 -14.00 -13.62
N LEU A 130 -9.31 -13.28 -12.83
CA LEU A 130 -9.82 -12.26 -11.90
C LEU A 130 -10.45 -11.10 -12.66
N ASP A 131 -11.66 -10.74 -12.27
CA ASP A 131 -12.35 -9.57 -12.80
C ASP A 131 -11.74 -8.29 -12.21
N ARG A 132 -11.79 -7.20 -12.97
CA ARG A 132 -11.30 -5.90 -12.54
C ARG A 132 -12.33 -5.16 -11.68
N GLU A 133 -11.84 -4.24 -10.84
CA GLU A 133 -12.70 -3.34 -10.05
C GLU A 133 -13.69 -4.07 -9.12
N GLU A 134 -13.30 -5.25 -8.65
CA GLU A 134 -14.08 -6.02 -7.70
C GLU A 134 -13.75 -5.66 -6.25
N THR A 135 -14.47 -6.24 -5.31
CA THR A 135 -14.28 -6.00 -3.87
C THR A 135 -13.07 -6.77 -3.34
N VAL A 136 -12.55 -6.33 -2.19
CA VAL A 136 -11.49 -7.07 -1.50
C VAL A 136 -11.95 -8.48 -1.12
N LYS A 137 -13.24 -8.64 -0.79
CA LYS A 137 -13.81 -9.97 -0.49
C LYS A 137 -13.76 -10.89 -1.70
N TYR A 138 -14.09 -10.38 -2.89
CA TYR A 138 -14.00 -11.15 -4.12
C TYR A 138 -12.59 -11.69 -4.34
N TYR A 139 -11.58 -10.82 -4.24
CA TYR A 139 -10.18 -11.24 -4.42
C TYR A 139 -9.72 -12.18 -3.31
N TYR A 140 -10.10 -11.90 -2.07
CA TYR A 140 -9.79 -12.77 -0.95
C TYR A 140 -10.34 -14.18 -1.15
N ASP A 141 -11.63 -14.29 -1.45
CA ASP A 141 -12.30 -15.58 -1.63
C ASP A 141 -11.70 -16.36 -2.81
N THR A 142 -11.45 -15.67 -3.93
CA THR A 142 -10.91 -16.32 -5.13
C THR A 142 -9.50 -16.82 -4.93
N VAL A 143 -8.62 -16.00 -4.33
CA VAL A 143 -7.23 -16.37 -4.06
C VAL A 143 -7.16 -17.47 -3.00
N SER A 144 -7.97 -17.38 -1.92
CA SER A 144 -8.01 -18.38 -0.87
C SER A 144 -8.44 -19.75 -1.37
N TYR A 145 -9.43 -19.76 -2.26
CA TYR A 145 -10.07 -21.00 -2.73
C TYR A 145 -9.16 -21.84 -3.60
N THR A 146 -8.18 -21.25 -4.26
CA THR A 146 -7.39 -21.92 -5.29
C THR A 146 -6.11 -22.57 -4.79
N HIS A 147 -5.75 -22.42 -3.52
CA HIS A 147 -4.53 -22.98 -2.91
C HIS A 147 -3.25 -22.70 -3.70
N LEU A 148 -3.15 -21.51 -4.32
CA LEU A 148 -2.00 -21.14 -5.12
C LEU A 148 -0.76 -20.92 -4.26
N THR A 149 0.41 -21.21 -4.87
CA THR A 149 1.68 -20.72 -4.33
C THR A 149 1.73 -19.22 -4.52
N LEU A 150 1.61 -18.50 -3.41
CA LEU A 150 1.54 -17.04 -3.44
C LEU A 150 2.95 -16.42 -3.39
N PRO A 151 3.14 -15.20 -3.94
CA PRO A 151 4.40 -14.49 -3.80
C PRO A 151 4.80 -14.34 -2.34
N THR A 152 6.09 -14.49 -2.05
CA THR A 152 6.60 -14.54 -0.68
C THR A 152 6.60 -13.20 0.03
N THR A 153 6.56 -12.10 -0.70
CA THR A 153 6.65 -10.76 -0.10
C THR A 153 5.57 -9.86 -0.67
N PRO A 154 4.35 -9.86 -0.09
CA PRO A 154 3.33 -8.92 -0.51
C PRO A 154 3.79 -7.49 -0.23
N TYR A 155 3.43 -6.60 -1.12
CA TYR A 155 3.74 -5.20 -1.07
C TYR A 155 2.71 -4.50 -0.18
N VAL A 156 3.12 -4.18 1.01
CA VAL A 156 2.21 -3.54 1.98
C VAL A 156 2.72 -2.20 2.37
#